data_dca347005cf4e0560d3b1825afde51d8
#
_entry.id   dca347005cf4e0560d3b1825afde51d8
#
_cell.length_a   1.000
_cell.length_b   1.000
_cell.length_c   1.000
_cell.angle_alpha   90.00
_cell.angle_beta   90.00
_cell.angle_gamma   90.00
#
_symmetry.space_group_name_H-M   'P 1'
#
loop_
_entity.id
_entity.type
_entity.pdbx_description
1 polymer ?
#
loop_
_entity_poly.entity_id
_entity_poly.type
_entity_poly.pdbx_seq_one_letter_code
_entity_poly.pdbx_strand_id
1 'polypeptide(L)'
;LYGLASVSKATGTLSGVMKVYDEGKIQLDEPASDVIPGLKVEDKKDMTFRQLLYHETGMPPSLNMWQMMFDPKTYNGPLIATTPNEYNTIWVMKNAYGNKKAKLRTDILSRKKTDVFNLPIAEGLWGSKATYDSIMARIYTSTLGEKKYLYSCLNFSLLANAVENVTKQPLNTFVQDGIFAPLGAYHTMYRPLEKFPQYQIAYTEVDTYLRRQHIHG
;
A
#
# COMPACT_ATOMS: atom_id res chain seq x y z
N LEU A 1 15.17 -13.99 -6.09
CA LEU A 1 14.66 -12.94 -5.20
C LEU A 1 13.40 -13.42 -4.49
N TYR A 2 13.16 -12.90 -3.30
CA TYR A 2 12.01 -13.27 -2.47
C TYR A 2 11.29 -12.01 -2.00
N GLY A 3 9.95 -12.07 -1.94
CA GLY A 3 9.14 -11.02 -1.34
C GLY A 3 9.34 -10.98 0.18
N LEU A 4 9.69 -9.81 0.71
CA LEU A 4 9.94 -9.60 2.15
C LEU A 4 8.64 -9.36 2.94
N ALA A 5 7.51 -9.22 2.26
CA ALA A 5 6.22 -8.87 2.89
C ALA A 5 6.38 -7.74 3.93
N SER A 6 5.92 -7.93 5.17
CA SER A 6 6.00 -6.90 6.20
C SER A 6 7.42 -6.57 6.69
N VAL A 7 8.43 -7.40 6.39
CA VAL A 7 9.83 -7.04 6.67
C VAL A 7 10.25 -5.81 5.86
N SER A 8 9.60 -5.53 4.70
CA SER A 8 9.80 -4.30 3.93
C SER A 8 9.53 -3.03 4.72
N LYS A 9 8.70 -3.08 5.78
CA LYS A 9 8.47 -1.95 6.67
C LYS A 9 9.75 -1.58 7.42
N ALA A 10 10.47 -2.58 7.93
CA ALA A 10 11.71 -2.36 8.66
C ALA A 10 12.87 -2.01 7.69
N THR A 11 13.06 -2.80 6.63
CA THR A 11 14.19 -2.62 5.72
C THR A 11 14.06 -1.40 4.81
N GLY A 12 12.85 -1.04 4.41
CA GLY A 12 12.59 0.08 3.51
C GLY A 12 12.06 1.30 4.23
N THR A 13 10.80 1.26 4.68
CA THR A 13 10.13 2.45 5.22
C THR A 13 10.82 2.99 6.48
N LEU A 14 11.11 2.13 7.46
CA LEU A 14 11.80 2.57 8.70
C LEU A 14 13.17 3.16 8.38
N SER A 15 13.96 2.52 7.53
CA SER A 15 15.26 3.03 7.14
C SER A 15 15.16 4.41 6.46
N GLY A 16 14.13 4.61 5.62
CA GLY A 16 13.83 5.92 5.04
C GLY A 16 13.45 6.95 6.11
N VAL A 17 12.63 6.57 7.10
CA VAL A 17 12.28 7.44 8.24
C VAL A 17 13.51 7.80 9.07
N MET A 18 14.37 6.82 9.39
CA MET A 18 15.61 7.06 10.12
C MET A 18 16.51 8.09 9.40
N LYS A 19 16.64 7.96 8.08
CA LYS A 19 17.46 8.87 7.28
C LYS A 19 16.88 10.30 7.27
N VAL A 20 15.57 10.48 7.07
CA VAL A 20 14.99 11.83 7.09
C VAL A 20 14.95 12.43 8.50
N TYR A 21 14.91 11.61 9.55
CA TYR A 21 15.09 12.04 10.94
C TYR A 21 16.50 12.52 11.20
N ASP A 22 17.54 11.77 10.79
CA ASP A 22 18.94 12.13 10.90
C ASP A 22 19.26 13.43 10.13
N GLU A 23 18.61 13.63 8.98
CA GLU A 23 18.68 14.88 8.20
C GLU A 23 17.88 16.04 8.82
N GLY A 24 17.25 15.88 9.97
CA GLY A 24 16.47 16.90 10.67
C GLY A 24 15.15 17.31 9.97
N LYS A 25 14.67 16.52 9.02
CA LYS A 25 13.45 16.82 8.23
C LYS A 25 12.16 16.47 8.95
N ILE A 26 12.22 15.63 9.95
CA ILE A 26 11.11 15.25 10.83
C ILE A 26 11.61 15.10 12.27
N GLN A 27 10.70 15.26 13.24
CA GLN A 27 10.96 14.99 14.65
C GLN A 27 9.95 13.98 15.18
N LEU A 28 10.38 13.08 16.07
CA LEU A 28 9.54 11.95 16.49
C LEU A 28 8.28 12.38 17.24
N ASP A 29 8.35 13.46 18.00
CA ASP A 29 7.27 13.95 18.86
C ASP A 29 6.45 15.09 18.23
N GLU A 30 6.79 15.49 17.01
CA GLU A 30 6.01 16.45 16.24
C GLU A 30 4.81 15.78 15.55
N PRO A 31 3.73 16.54 15.30
CA PRO A 31 2.57 16.05 14.57
C PRO A 31 2.95 15.64 13.13
N ALA A 32 2.62 14.42 12.76
CA ALA A 32 2.81 13.95 11.39
C ALA A 32 1.97 14.72 10.37
N SER A 33 0.91 15.41 10.82
CA SER A 33 0.05 16.27 10.00
C SER A 33 0.78 17.48 9.41
N ASP A 34 1.90 17.90 9.98
CA ASP A 34 2.73 18.98 9.44
C ASP A 34 3.37 18.58 8.12
N VAL A 35 3.65 17.30 7.97
CA VAL A 35 4.27 16.72 6.77
C VAL A 35 3.25 15.98 5.89
N ILE A 36 2.19 15.45 6.48
CA ILE A 36 1.12 14.70 5.80
C ILE A 36 -0.19 15.51 5.88
N PRO A 37 -0.48 16.40 4.91
CA PRO A 37 -1.64 17.28 4.99
C PRO A 37 -3.00 16.57 5.16
N GLY A 38 -3.11 15.32 4.66
CA GLY A 38 -4.34 14.52 4.82
C GLY A 38 -4.63 14.09 6.26
N LEU A 39 -3.68 14.24 7.19
CA LEU A 39 -3.90 14.02 8.62
C LEU A 39 -4.43 15.26 9.36
N LYS A 40 -4.58 16.42 8.70
CA LYS A 40 -5.16 17.65 9.30
C LYS A 40 -6.66 17.52 9.49
N VAL A 41 -7.09 16.43 10.10
CA VAL A 41 -8.48 16.15 10.52
C VAL A 41 -8.53 16.03 12.04
N GLU A 42 -9.67 16.31 12.66
CA GLU A 42 -9.79 16.53 14.10
C GLU A 42 -9.24 15.39 14.95
N ASP A 43 -9.46 14.13 14.54
CA ASP A 43 -9.05 12.94 15.29
C ASP A 43 -7.59 12.50 15.03
N LYS A 44 -6.89 13.08 14.02
CA LYS A 44 -5.56 12.64 13.58
C LYS A 44 -4.51 13.75 13.56
N LYS A 45 -4.91 15.01 13.68
CA LYS A 45 -4.01 16.17 13.54
C LYS A 45 -2.79 16.14 14.49
N ASP A 46 -2.98 15.58 15.68
CA ASP A 46 -1.95 15.50 16.73
C ASP A 46 -1.23 14.13 16.78
N MET A 47 -1.41 13.31 15.75
CA MET A 47 -0.74 12.01 15.65
C MET A 47 0.74 12.20 15.38
N THR A 48 1.62 11.69 16.26
CA THR A 48 3.07 11.88 16.16
C THR A 48 3.74 10.78 15.34
N PHE A 49 4.95 11.05 14.82
CA PHE A 49 5.78 10.04 14.17
C PHE A 49 6.12 8.88 15.13
N ARG A 50 6.34 9.16 16.40
CA ARG A 50 6.58 8.13 17.43
C ARG A 50 5.39 7.17 17.52
N GLN A 51 4.17 7.68 17.59
CA GLN A 51 2.97 6.84 17.65
C GLN A 51 2.80 5.98 16.39
N LEU A 52 3.11 6.53 15.20
CA LEU A 52 3.11 5.76 13.94
C LEU A 52 4.10 4.60 13.98
N LEU A 53 5.34 4.85 14.43
CA LEU A 53 6.41 3.86 14.53
C LEU A 53 6.09 2.76 15.55
N TYR A 54 5.51 3.11 16.69
CA TYR A 54 5.17 2.15 17.75
C TYR A 54 3.80 1.49 17.56
N HIS A 55 3.08 1.81 16.48
CA HIS A 55 1.73 1.29 16.25
C HIS A 55 0.72 1.65 17.38
N GLU A 56 0.83 2.86 17.94
CA GLU A 56 0.01 3.35 19.06
C GLU A 56 -0.97 4.45 18.63
N THR A 57 -1.29 4.50 17.35
CA THR A 57 -2.15 5.55 16.77
C THR A 57 -3.65 5.31 16.92
N GLY A 58 -4.06 4.07 17.24
CA GLY A 58 -5.47 3.66 17.14
C GLY A 58 -5.93 3.36 15.70
N MET A 59 -5.03 3.43 14.70
CA MET A 59 -5.36 3.05 13.32
C MET A 59 -5.72 1.56 13.22
N PRO A 60 -6.73 1.18 12.41
CA PRO A 60 -7.07 -0.21 12.21
C PRO A 60 -5.89 -0.99 11.60
N PRO A 61 -5.77 -2.31 11.85
CA PRO A 61 -4.65 -3.13 11.34
C PRO A 61 -4.48 -3.07 9.82
N SER A 62 -5.61 -3.05 9.10
CA SER A 62 -5.66 -2.94 7.64
C SER A 62 -7.03 -2.44 7.19
N LEU A 63 -7.12 -2.05 5.94
CA LEU A 63 -8.38 -1.74 5.26
C LEU A 63 -8.48 -2.59 3.99
N ASN A 64 -9.69 -3.02 3.65
CA ASN A 64 -9.95 -3.80 2.43
C ASN A 64 -9.89 -2.91 1.17
N MET A 65 -8.71 -2.35 0.89
CA MET A 65 -8.50 -1.40 -0.22
C MET A 65 -8.81 -2.00 -1.58
N TRP A 66 -8.54 -3.31 -1.75
CA TRP A 66 -8.75 -3.99 -3.02
C TRP A 66 -10.23 -4.05 -3.45
N GLN A 67 -11.18 -4.02 -2.50
CA GLN A 67 -12.61 -4.06 -2.82
C GLN A 67 -13.06 -2.79 -3.55
N MET A 68 -12.45 -1.63 -3.23
CA MET A 68 -12.78 -0.37 -3.90
C MET A 68 -12.33 -0.32 -5.38
N MET A 69 -11.53 -1.28 -5.81
CA MET A 69 -11.08 -1.40 -7.19
C MET A 69 -12.15 -1.98 -8.13
N PHE A 70 -13.26 -2.51 -7.57
CA PHE A 70 -14.37 -3.04 -8.35
C PHE A 70 -15.50 -2.00 -8.49
N ASP A 71 -16.10 -1.97 -9.67
CA ASP A 71 -17.24 -1.10 -9.97
C ASP A 71 -18.54 -1.74 -9.46
N PRO A 72 -19.18 -1.15 -8.42
CA PRO A 72 -20.39 -1.72 -7.84
C PRO A 72 -21.59 -1.74 -8.80
N LYS A 73 -21.53 -0.99 -9.90
CA LYS A 73 -22.58 -0.98 -10.93
C LYS A 73 -22.56 -2.20 -11.83
N THR A 74 -21.51 -3.01 -11.78
CA THR A 74 -21.30 -4.15 -12.71
C THR A 74 -21.83 -5.47 -12.19
N TYR A 75 -22.24 -5.55 -10.91
CA TYR A 75 -22.68 -6.80 -10.29
C TYR A 75 -23.86 -6.59 -9.34
N ASN A 76 -24.62 -7.67 -9.13
CA ASN A 76 -25.67 -7.77 -8.14
C ASN A 76 -25.19 -8.61 -6.93
N GLY A 77 -25.78 -8.39 -5.77
CA GLY A 77 -25.39 -9.08 -4.54
C GLY A 77 -24.07 -8.60 -3.96
N PRO A 78 -23.49 -9.31 -3.00
CA PRO A 78 -22.24 -8.92 -2.37
C PRO A 78 -21.04 -9.11 -3.31
N LEU A 79 -20.01 -8.25 -3.17
CA LEU A 79 -18.74 -8.44 -3.89
C LEU A 79 -18.04 -9.72 -3.43
N ILE A 80 -18.08 -10.00 -2.13
CA ILE A 80 -17.52 -11.21 -1.50
C ILE A 80 -18.60 -11.88 -0.64
N ALA A 81 -18.69 -13.19 -0.74
CA ALA A 81 -19.49 -14.03 0.13
C ALA A 81 -18.60 -15.06 0.84
N THR A 82 -19.01 -15.51 2.02
CA THR A 82 -18.29 -16.51 2.82
C THR A 82 -18.46 -17.94 2.31
N THR A 83 -19.53 -18.18 1.56
CA THR A 83 -19.85 -19.44 0.89
C THR A 83 -20.19 -19.21 -0.57
N PRO A 84 -19.92 -20.16 -1.49
CA PRO A 84 -20.33 -20.03 -2.88
C PRO A 84 -21.85 -19.95 -3.01
N ASN A 85 -22.32 -19.12 -3.94
CA ASN A 85 -23.72 -18.94 -4.29
C ASN A 85 -23.87 -18.61 -5.80
N GLU A 86 -25.07 -18.27 -6.26
CA GLU A 86 -25.33 -17.97 -7.67
C GLU A 86 -24.50 -16.82 -8.24
N TYR A 87 -24.09 -15.83 -7.42
CA TYR A 87 -23.28 -14.68 -7.83
C TYR A 87 -21.79 -14.89 -7.54
N ASN A 88 -21.47 -15.49 -6.40
CA ASN A 88 -20.13 -15.58 -5.84
C ASN A 88 -19.56 -17.00 -6.04
N THR A 89 -18.88 -17.21 -7.16
CA THR A 89 -18.34 -18.53 -7.56
C THR A 89 -16.83 -18.54 -7.69
N ILE A 90 -16.18 -17.38 -7.70
CA ILE A 90 -14.72 -17.29 -7.87
C ILE A 90 -14.06 -17.43 -6.50
N TRP A 91 -13.34 -18.52 -6.27
CA TRP A 91 -12.57 -18.68 -5.05
C TRP A 91 -11.49 -17.60 -4.94
N VAL A 92 -11.45 -16.90 -3.82
CA VAL A 92 -10.45 -15.85 -3.53
C VAL A 92 -9.49 -16.35 -2.45
N MET A 93 -10.04 -16.83 -1.35
CA MET A 93 -9.30 -17.45 -0.24
C MET A 93 -10.27 -18.28 0.59
N LYS A 94 -9.77 -18.90 1.67
CA LYS A 94 -10.61 -19.63 2.61
C LYS A 94 -11.78 -18.75 3.09
N ASN A 95 -13.00 -19.24 2.95
CA ASN A 95 -14.24 -18.54 3.29
C ASN A 95 -14.43 -17.19 2.58
N ALA A 96 -13.93 -17.05 1.34
CA ALA A 96 -14.16 -15.86 0.54
C ALA A 96 -14.30 -16.21 -0.96
N TYR A 97 -15.48 -15.93 -1.50
CA TYR A 97 -15.84 -16.15 -2.89
C TYR A 97 -16.23 -14.84 -3.55
N GLY A 98 -15.56 -14.49 -4.64
CA GLY A 98 -15.76 -13.27 -5.41
C GLY A 98 -16.93 -13.36 -6.36
N ASN A 99 -17.60 -12.23 -6.58
CA ASN A 99 -18.69 -12.12 -7.53
C ASN A 99 -18.16 -12.23 -8.98
N LYS A 100 -18.69 -13.20 -9.72
CA LYS A 100 -18.23 -13.54 -11.08
C LYS A 100 -18.47 -12.44 -12.12
N LYS A 101 -19.40 -11.51 -11.85
CA LYS A 101 -19.72 -10.40 -12.75
C LYS A 101 -18.99 -9.11 -12.42
N ALA A 102 -18.38 -9.01 -11.24
CA ALA A 102 -17.69 -7.81 -10.83
C ALA A 102 -16.53 -7.47 -11.78
N LYS A 103 -16.53 -6.23 -12.27
CA LYS A 103 -15.50 -5.68 -13.15
C LYS A 103 -14.68 -4.63 -12.41
N LEU A 104 -13.43 -4.47 -12.82
CA LEU A 104 -12.58 -3.41 -12.29
C LEU A 104 -13.09 -2.04 -12.74
N ARG A 105 -12.91 -1.06 -11.88
CA ARG A 105 -13.17 0.35 -12.17
C ARG A 105 -12.20 0.85 -13.24
N THR A 106 -12.72 1.33 -14.34
CA THR A 106 -11.93 1.84 -15.48
C THR A 106 -11.55 3.32 -15.31
N ASP A 107 -12.15 4.02 -14.35
CA ASP A 107 -11.81 5.41 -14.00
C ASP A 107 -10.52 5.52 -13.18
N ILE A 108 -10.12 4.45 -12.49
CA ILE A 108 -8.90 4.42 -11.68
C ILE A 108 -7.90 3.34 -12.08
N LEU A 109 -8.30 2.33 -12.86
CA LEU A 109 -7.46 1.21 -13.29
C LEU A 109 -7.48 1.01 -14.79
N SER A 110 -6.36 0.56 -15.35
CA SER A 110 -6.22 0.21 -16.77
C SER A 110 -5.38 -1.06 -16.95
N ARG A 111 -5.73 -1.88 -17.96
CA ARG A 111 -4.90 -3.01 -18.41
C ARG A 111 -3.78 -2.57 -19.36
N LYS A 112 -3.76 -1.30 -19.75
CA LYS A 112 -2.72 -0.71 -20.60
C LYS A 112 -2.04 0.43 -19.86
N LYS A 113 -0.70 0.50 -19.96
CA LYS A 113 0.07 1.66 -19.49
C LYS A 113 -0.22 2.85 -20.41
N THR A 114 -0.46 4.01 -19.80
CA THR A 114 -0.63 5.30 -20.50
C THR A 114 0.00 6.39 -19.63
N ASP A 115 0.00 7.64 -20.10
CA ASP A 115 0.48 8.77 -19.28
C ASP A 115 -0.35 8.99 -18.01
N VAL A 116 -1.64 8.67 -18.05
CA VAL A 116 -2.55 8.76 -16.89
C VAL A 116 -2.45 7.52 -16.00
N PHE A 117 -2.42 6.32 -16.61
CA PHE A 117 -2.34 5.04 -15.89
C PHE A 117 -0.91 4.52 -15.94
N ASN A 118 -0.05 5.04 -15.08
CA ASN A 118 1.39 4.76 -15.06
C ASN A 118 1.90 4.20 -13.72
N LEU A 119 1.03 4.08 -12.70
CA LEU A 119 1.38 3.47 -11.42
C LEU A 119 1.22 1.94 -11.53
N PRO A 120 2.30 1.16 -11.42
CA PRO A 120 2.22 -0.29 -11.52
C PRO A 120 1.50 -0.87 -10.29
N ILE A 121 0.44 -1.64 -10.55
CA ILE A 121 -0.30 -2.41 -9.52
C ILE A 121 0.11 -3.88 -9.58
N ALA A 122 0.24 -4.41 -10.79
CA ALA A 122 0.69 -5.75 -11.11
C ALA A 122 1.09 -5.79 -12.59
N GLU A 123 1.62 -6.90 -13.07
CA GLU A 123 1.87 -7.06 -14.50
C GLU A 123 0.57 -6.89 -15.31
N GLY A 124 0.60 -5.98 -16.30
CA GLY A 124 -0.59 -5.66 -17.12
C GLY A 124 -1.75 -5.03 -16.34
N LEU A 125 -1.50 -4.45 -15.16
CA LEU A 125 -2.50 -3.68 -14.41
C LEU A 125 -1.87 -2.40 -13.85
N TRP A 126 -2.42 -1.27 -14.24
CA TRP A 126 -1.91 0.05 -13.96
C TRP A 126 -2.97 0.89 -13.23
N GLY A 127 -2.54 1.58 -12.20
CA GLY A 127 -3.32 2.61 -11.51
C GLY A 127 -2.96 4.00 -12.01
N SER A 128 -3.75 4.98 -11.59
CA SER A 128 -3.51 6.40 -11.83
C SER A 128 -3.23 7.12 -10.51
N LYS A 129 -2.89 8.42 -10.59
CA LYS A 129 -2.85 9.27 -9.39
C LYS A 129 -4.17 9.21 -8.61
N ALA A 130 -5.32 9.15 -9.29
CA ALA A 130 -6.62 9.03 -8.64
C ALA A 130 -6.76 7.72 -7.85
N THR A 131 -6.12 6.62 -8.28
CA THR A 131 -6.05 5.37 -7.51
C THR A 131 -5.32 5.60 -6.18
N TYR A 132 -4.14 6.19 -6.24
CA TYR A 132 -3.33 6.52 -5.06
C TYR A 132 -4.09 7.46 -4.12
N ASP A 133 -4.63 8.55 -4.64
CA ASP A 133 -5.38 9.54 -3.85
C ASP A 133 -6.61 8.91 -3.17
N SER A 134 -7.31 8.00 -3.86
CA SER A 134 -8.45 7.27 -3.29
C SER A 134 -8.05 6.33 -2.15
N ILE A 135 -6.90 5.66 -2.27
CA ILE A 135 -6.34 4.81 -1.21
C ILE A 135 -5.97 5.69 0.00
N MET A 136 -5.24 6.78 -0.22
CA MET A 136 -4.82 7.67 0.85
C MET A 136 -6.00 8.35 1.54
N ALA A 137 -7.01 8.82 0.79
CA ALA A 137 -8.23 9.38 1.35
C ALA A 137 -8.92 8.40 2.30
N ARG A 138 -8.98 7.10 1.92
CA ARG A 138 -9.57 6.06 2.78
C ARG A 138 -8.75 5.81 4.04
N ILE A 139 -7.44 5.96 4.00
CA ILE A 139 -6.58 5.92 5.19
C ILE A 139 -6.88 7.13 6.09
N TYR A 140 -6.90 8.34 5.54
CA TYR A 140 -7.14 9.57 6.29
C TYR A 140 -8.52 9.62 6.95
N THR A 141 -9.55 9.03 6.33
CA THR A 141 -10.93 9.00 6.85
C THR A 141 -11.24 7.75 7.67
N SER A 142 -10.27 6.85 7.90
CA SER A 142 -10.50 5.66 8.72
C SER A 142 -10.77 6.03 10.17
N THR A 143 -11.72 5.34 10.80
CA THR A 143 -12.05 5.53 12.22
C THR A 143 -10.89 5.02 13.08
N LEU A 144 -10.50 5.82 14.07
CA LEU A 144 -9.54 5.39 15.08
C LEU A 144 -10.21 4.56 16.17
N GLY A 145 -9.52 3.53 16.62
CA GLY A 145 -9.81 2.84 17.87
C GLY A 145 -9.07 3.48 19.05
N GLU A 146 -8.94 2.72 20.12
CA GLU A 146 -8.16 3.11 21.30
C GLU A 146 -6.66 3.28 20.95
N LYS A 147 -6.05 4.35 21.46
CA LYS A 147 -4.61 4.61 21.32
C LYS A 147 -3.82 3.66 22.21
N LYS A 148 -3.52 2.49 21.70
CA LYS A 148 -2.67 1.46 22.33
C LYS A 148 -1.92 0.72 21.25
N TYR A 149 -0.94 -0.09 21.64
CA TYR A 149 -0.25 -0.94 20.68
C TYR A 149 -1.23 -1.85 19.94
N LEU A 150 -1.33 -1.60 18.63
CA LEU A 150 -2.05 -2.44 17.69
C LEU A 150 -1.34 -2.36 16.34
N TYR A 151 -0.70 -3.45 15.94
CA TYR A 151 0.01 -3.50 14.66
C TYR A 151 -0.90 -3.06 13.50
N SER A 152 -0.49 -2.01 12.79
CA SER A 152 -1.24 -1.45 11.66
C SER A 152 -0.34 -1.24 10.45
N CYS A 153 -0.70 -1.84 9.33
CA CYS A 153 -0.04 -1.59 8.05
C CYS A 153 -0.20 -0.13 7.60
N LEU A 154 -1.29 0.53 8.01
CA LEU A 154 -1.61 1.90 7.62
C LEU A 154 -0.60 2.90 8.18
N ASN A 155 -0.09 2.66 9.39
CA ASN A 155 0.94 3.51 9.99
C ASN A 155 2.18 3.59 9.10
N PHE A 156 2.63 2.47 8.56
CA PHE A 156 3.79 2.45 7.67
C PHE A 156 3.50 2.98 6.26
N SER A 157 2.25 2.93 5.81
CA SER A 157 1.84 3.66 4.60
C SER A 157 1.90 5.17 4.80
N LEU A 158 1.51 5.67 5.99
CA LEU A 158 1.64 7.09 6.36
C LEU A 158 3.11 7.51 6.50
N LEU A 159 3.95 6.68 7.13
CA LEU A 159 5.39 6.94 7.23
C LEU A 159 6.07 6.98 5.87
N ALA A 160 5.71 6.07 4.94
CA ALA A 160 6.19 6.11 3.56
C ALA A 160 5.80 7.42 2.87
N ASN A 161 4.52 7.82 3.00
CA ASN A 161 4.02 9.08 2.46
C ASN A 161 4.76 10.30 3.07
N ALA A 162 5.08 10.28 4.37
CA ALA A 162 5.86 11.34 5.01
C ALA A 162 7.25 11.45 4.38
N VAL A 163 7.96 10.34 4.22
CA VAL A 163 9.29 10.33 3.56
C VAL A 163 9.21 10.95 2.16
N GLU A 164 8.22 10.54 1.35
CA GLU A 164 8.01 11.09 0.01
C GLU A 164 7.69 12.58 0.03
N ASN A 165 6.88 13.03 1.01
CA ASN A 165 6.51 14.45 1.13
C ASN A 165 7.69 15.34 1.51
N VAL A 166 8.60 14.91 2.40
CA VAL A 166 9.76 15.74 2.82
C VAL A 166 10.92 15.65 1.84
N THR A 167 11.08 14.52 1.16
CA THR A 167 12.19 14.32 0.21
C THR A 167 11.85 14.73 -1.22
N LYS A 168 10.54 14.81 -1.55
CA LYS A 168 10.04 15.01 -2.92
C LYS A 168 10.49 13.92 -3.89
N GLN A 169 10.80 12.74 -3.36
CA GLN A 169 11.21 11.57 -4.11
C GLN A 169 10.34 10.36 -3.75
N PRO A 170 10.06 9.46 -4.70
CA PRO A 170 9.44 8.18 -4.37
C PRO A 170 10.27 7.40 -3.35
N LEU A 171 9.62 6.76 -2.39
CA LEU A 171 10.31 6.00 -1.33
C LEU A 171 11.30 4.97 -1.89
N ASN A 172 10.89 4.24 -2.93
CA ASN A 172 11.74 3.23 -3.56
C ASN A 172 13.05 3.81 -4.09
N THR A 173 13.03 4.99 -4.71
CA THR A 173 14.22 5.68 -5.20
C THR A 173 15.06 6.19 -4.03
N PHE A 174 14.42 6.86 -3.06
CA PHE A 174 15.11 7.43 -1.91
C PHE A 174 15.89 6.38 -1.10
N VAL A 175 15.29 5.23 -0.81
CA VAL A 175 15.99 4.16 -0.05
C VAL A 175 16.97 3.39 -0.92
N GLN A 176 16.70 3.22 -2.21
CA GLN A 176 17.62 2.55 -3.12
C GLN A 176 18.93 3.30 -3.23
N ASP A 177 18.87 4.62 -3.50
CA ASP A 177 20.05 5.44 -3.75
C ASP A 177 20.74 5.85 -2.45
N GLY A 178 19.95 6.16 -1.42
CA GLY A 178 20.45 6.68 -0.16
C GLY A 178 20.85 5.64 0.87
N ILE A 179 20.45 4.37 0.72
CA ILE A 179 20.65 3.33 1.72
C ILE A 179 21.17 2.03 1.09
N PHE A 180 20.39 1.41 0.19
CA PHE A 180 20.70 0.06 -0.30
C PHE A 180 21.94 0.03 -1.18
N ALA A 181 22.09 0.97 -2.12
CA ALA A 181 23.25 1.03 -3.00
C ALA A 181 24.55 1.34 -2.22
N PRO A 182 24.60 2.33 -1.30
CA PRO A 182 25.78 2.55 -0.47
C PRO A 182 26.20 1.36 0.38
N LEU A 183 25.25 0.52 0.80
CA LEU A 183 25.51 -0.71 1.55
C LEU A 183 25.86 -1.92 0.67
N GLY A 184 25.92 -1.76 -0.66
CA GLY A 184 26.14 -2.86 -1.59
C GLY A 184 24.96 -3.85 -1.69
N ALA A 185 23.77 -3.48 -1.20
CA ALA A 185 22.59 -4.33 -1.18
C ALA A 185 21.82 -4.28 -2.52
N TYR A 186 22.49 -4.60 -3.61
CA TYR A 186 21.97 -4.43 -4.98
C TYR A 186 20.78 -5.34 -5.33
N HIS A 187 20.53 -6.39 -4.54
CA HIS A 187 19.39 -7.31 -4.69
C HIS A 187 18.25 -7.02 -3.70
N THR A 188 18.36 -5.93 -2.92
CA THR A 188 17.30 -5.44 -2.04
C THR A 188 16.66 -4.21 -2.69
N MET A 189 15.37 -4.31 -3.06
CA MET A 189 14.69 -3.23 -3.78
C MET A 189 13.18 -3.35 -3.69
N TYR A 190 12.52 -2.26 -3.97
CA TYR A 190 11.11 -2.25 -4.38
C TYR A 190 11.00 -2.52 -5.88
N ARG A 191 9.87 -3.04 -6.34
CA ARG A 191 9.55 -3.28 -7.76
C ARG A 191 10.62 -4.11 -8.48
N PRO A 192 10.92 -5.32 -8.02
CA PRO A 192 11.98 -6.12 -8.59
C PRO A 192 11.79 -6.46 -10.08
N LEU A 193 10.55 -6.51 -10.58
CA LEU A 193 10.22 -6.74 -12.00
C LEU A 193 10.74 -5.64 -12.94
N GLU A 194 11.11 -4.47 -12.43
CA GLU A 194 11.73 -3.41 -13.25
C GLU A 194 13.20 -3.71 -13.57
N LYS A 195 13.86 -4.61 -12.81
CA LYS A 195 15.28 -4.94 -12.95
C LYS A 195 15.56 -6.41 -13.22
N PHE A 196 14.69 -7.30 -12.77
CA PHE A 196 14.90 -8.75 -12.86
C PHE A 196 13.76 -9.42 -13.62
N PRO A 197 14.06 -10.43 -14.44
CA PRO A 197 13.01 -11.19 -15.11
C PRO A 197 12.21 -12.01 -14.08
N GLN A 198 10.94 -12.24 -14.38
CA GLN A 198 9.96 -12.88 -13.50
C GLN A 198 10.45 -14.23 -12.94
N TYR A 199 11.15 -15.05 -13.74
CA TYR A 199 11.64 -16.37 -13.31
C TYR A 199 12.70 -16.33 -12.20
N GLN A 200 13.31 -15.16 -11.94
CA GLN A 200 14.26 -14.95 -10.83
C GLN A 200 13.58 -14.50 -9.54
N ILE A 201 12.28 -14.24 -9.58
CA ILE A 201 11.50 -13.73 -8.45
C ILE A 201 10.48 -14.78 -8.04
N ALA A 202 10.62 -15.31 -6.83
CA ALA A 202 9.62 -16.23 -6.29
C ALA A 202 8.26 -15.49 -6.16
N TYR A 203 7.18 -16.12 -6.61
CA TYR A 203 5.85 -15.56 -6.37
C TYR A 203 5.44 -15.77 -4.91
N THR A 204 4.66 -14.82 -4.38
CA THR A 204 4.19 -14.81 -2.99
C THR A 204 2.78 -15.36 -2.86
N GLU A 205 1.96 -15.16 -3.87
CA GLU A 205 0.56 -15.62 -3.89
C GLU A 205 0.04 -15.76 -5.33
N VAL A 206 -1.07 -16.45 -5.48
CA VAL A 206 -1.87 -16.48 -6.69
C VAL A 206 -3.13 -15.67 -6.46
N ASP A 207 -3.20 -14.48 -7.05
CA ASP A 207 -4.41 -13.66 -6.99
C ASP A 207 -5.37 -14.08 -8.11
N THR A 208 -6.44 -14.74 -7.75
CA THR A 208 -7.43 -15.28 -8.69
C THR A 208 -8.52 -14.27 -9.06
N TYR A 209 -8.61 -13.14 -8.37
CA TYR A 209 -9.78 -12.28 -8.46
C TYR A 209 -9.50 -10.86 -8.96
N LEU A 210 -8.61 -10.11 -8.30
CA LEU A 210 -8.30 -8.73 -8.67
C LEU A 210 -7.25 -8.67 -9.79
N ARG A 211 -6.05 -9.19 -9.54
CA ARG A 211 -4.91 -9.14 -10.47
C ARG A 211 -4.95 -10.28 -11.47
N ARG A 212 -5.45 -11.43 -11.06
CA ARG A 212 -5.63 -12.68 -11.84
C ARG A 212 -4.33 -13.22 -12.39
N GLN A 213 -3.32 -13.27 -11.52
CA GLN A 213 -1.98 -13.73 -11.87
C GLN A 213 -1.19 -14.12 -10.61
N HIS A 214 -0.03 -14.73 -10.82
CA HIS A 214 0.97 -14.89 -9.78
C HIS A 214 1.56 -13.52 -9.44
N ILE A 215 1.78 -13.25 -8.15
CA ILE A 215 2.33 -11.98 -7.68
C ILE A 215 3.80 -12.17 -7.35
N HIS A 216 4.65 -11.44 -8.05
CA HIS A 216 6.10 -11.48 -7.93
C HIS A 216 6.61 -10.16 -7.32
N GLY A 217 7.03 -10.19 -6.03
CA GLY A 217 7.64 -9.05 -5.32
C GLY A 217 6.69 -8.02 -4.75
#